data_964f72aaefd0fde3ee4a5518e16fc9d5
#
_entry.id   964f72aaefd0fde3ee4a5518e16fc9d5
#
_cell.length_a   1.000
_cell.length_b   1.000
_cell.length_c   1.000
_cell.angle_alpha   90.00
_cell.angle_beta   90.00
_cell.angle_gamma   90.00
#
_symmetry.space_group_name_H-M   'P 1'
#
loop_
_entity.id
_entity.type
_entity.pdbx_description
1 polymer ?
#
loop_
_entity_poly.entity_id
_entity_poly.type
_entity_poly.pdbx_seq_one_letter_code
_entity_poly.pdbx_strand_id
1 'polypeptide(L)'
;PDKIADQVSDAVLDAILSKDPLARVACETLVTTGLVVIAGEITTSAYVSLPDIVRKTIEGIGYTDATFGFDNKTCAVMSTIDAQSVDIAQGVDTGGAGDQGMMFGYATDETPELMPLPIQLAHALTHRLSALRKDGTLPWLRPDGKAQVSVVYENDRPIAVDTVVVSTQHDEKIANTKLRQAILRDVIEATIPEEFRSKKVKHHINPTGRFVIGGPQGDAGLTGRKIIVDTYGGMGRHGGGAFSGKDPSK
;
A
#
# COMPACT_ATOMS: atom_id res chain seq x y z
N PRO A 1 4.84 1.32 -6.05
CA PRO A 1 3.83 1.36 -7.14
C PRO A 1 2.69 0.37 -6.94
N ASP A 2 2.92 -0.87 -6.40
CA ASP A 2 1.84 -1.84 -6.17
C ASP A 2 0.72 -1.26 -5.28
N LYS A 3 1.04 -0.50 -4.23
CA LYS A 3 0.03 0.12 -3.37
C LYS A 3 -0.74 1.26 -4.05
N ILE A 4 -0.21 1.85 -5.12
CA ILE A 4 -1.00 2.76 -5.98
C ILE A 4 -2.06 1.96 -6.71
N ALA A 5 -1.69 0.80 -7.28
CA ALA A 5 -2.62 -0.09 -7.97
C ALA A 5 -3.73 -0.58 -7.01
N ASP A 6 -3.37 -1.01 -5.81
CA ASP A 6 -4.32 -1.42 -4.77
C ASP A 6 -5.30 -0.28 -4.44
N GLN A 7 -4.80 0.93 -4.17
CA GLN A 7 -5.65 2.07 -3.83
C GLN A 7 -6.57 2.50 -4.97
N VAL A 8 -6.14 2.38 -6.23
CA VAL A 8 -6.99 2.65 -7.40
C VAL A 8 -8.10 1.60 -7.50
N SER A 9 -7.76 0.32 -7.37
CA SER A 9 -8.74 -0.77 -7.40
C SER A 9 -9.76 -0.65 -6.27
N ASP A 10 -9.32 -0.31 -5.05
CA ASP A 10 -10.18 -0.07 -3.89
C ASP A 10 -11.08 1.15 -4.09
N ALA A 11 -10.56 2.24 -4.66
CA ALA A 11 -11.36 3.44 -4.93
C ALA A 11 -12.47 3.18 -5.98
N VAL A 12 -12.21 2.31 -6.94
CA VAL A 12 -13.24 1.86 -7.90
C VAL A 12 -14.31 1.03 -7.19
N LEU A 13 -13.89 0.06 -6.36
CA LEU A 13 -14.79 -0.76 -5.55
C LEU A 13 -15.68 0.11 -4.66
N ASP A 14 -15.10 1.02 -3.90
CA ASP A 14 -15.81 1.92 -2.98
C ASP A 14 -16.83 2.80 -3.72
N ALA A 15 -16.44 3.37 -4.86
CA ALA A 15 -17.31 4.21 -5.66
C ALA A 15 -18.53 3.46 -6.22
N ILE A 16 -18.38 2.18 -6.50
CA ILE A 16 -19.47 1.32 -6.99
C ILE A 16 -20.35 0.89 -5.82
N LEU A 17 -19.77 0.31 -4.76
CA LEU A 17 -20.52 -0.22 -3.62
C LEU A 17 -21.28 0.88 -2.85
N SER A 18 -20.80 2.12 -2.87
CA SER A 18 -21.52 3.26 -2.29
C SER A 18 -22.85 3.56 -2.98
N LYS A 19 -23.04 3.15 -4.25
CA LYS A 19 -24.25 3.36 -5.06
C LYS A 19 -25.04 2.08 -5.29
N ASP A 20 -24.35 0.96 -5.36
CA ASP A 20 -24.89 -0.38 -5.61
C ASP A 20 -24.22 -1.40 -4.69
N PRO A 21 -24.74 -1.56 -3.44
CA PRO A 21 -24.16 -2.45 -2.44
C PRO A 21 -24.15 -3.93 -2.83
N LEU A 22 -24.91 -4.33 -3.84
CA LEU A 22 -24.98 -5.71 -4.32
C LEU A 22 -24.17 -5.94 -5.60
N ALA A 23 -23.42 -4.93 -6.05
CA ALA A 23 -22.56 -5.04 -7.22
C ALA A 23 -21.54 -6.17 -7.08
N ARG A 24 -21.21 -6.80 -8.20
CA ARG A 24 -20.11 -7.76 -8.32
C ARG A 24 -18.91 -7.03 -8.91
N VAL A 25 -17.83 -6.98 -8.16
CA VAL A 25 -16.65 -6.20 -8.54
C VAL A 25 -15.39 -7.03 -8.35
N ALA A 26 -14.65 -7.20 -9.43
CA ALA A 26 -13.27 -7.66 -9.44
C ALA A 26 -12.47 -6.69 -10.31
N CYS A 27 -11.85 -5.70 -9.66
CA CYS A 27 -11.11 -4.64 -10.31
C CYS A 27 -9.62 -4.84 -10.09
N GLU A 28 -8.89 -5.00 -11.17
CA GLU A 28 -7.43 -5.07 -11.18
C GLU A 28 -6.84 -3.81 -11.81
N THR A 29 -5.70 -3.39 -11.31
CA THR A 29 -4.99 -2.21 -11.81
C THR A 29 -3.52 -2.52 -12.06
N LEU A 30 -3.01 -2.04 -13.19
CA LEU A 30 -1.58 -1.95 -13.49
C LEU A 30 -1.20 -0.48 -13.58
N VAL A 31 -0.07 -0.11 -12.96
CA VAL A 31 0.51 1.22 -13.09
C VAL A 31 1.96 1.12 -13.57
N THR A 32 2.35 2.02 -14.47
CA THR A 32 3.73 2.17 -14.93
C THR A 32 3.97 3.63 -15.34
N THR A 33 5.14 3.96 -15.90
CA THR A 33 5.45 5.33 -16.34
C THR A 33 4.34 5.91 -17.21
N GLY A 34 3.67 6.95 -16.73
CA GLY A 34 2.65 7.68 -17.46
C GLY A 34 1.37 6.91 -17.80
N LEU A 35 1.15 5.72 -17.25
CA LEU A 35 0.02 4.86 -17.63
C LEU A 35 -0.62 4.17 -16.42
N VAL A 36 -1.95 4.16 -16.41
CA VAL A 36 -2.80 3.32 -15.56
C VAL A 36 -3.70 2.47 -16.45
N VAL A 37 -3.74 1.17 -16.22
CA VAL A 37 -4.67 0.24 -16.88
C VAL A 37 -5.56 -0.36 -15.81
N ILE A 38 -6.87 -0.26 -16.00
CA ILE A 38 -7.88 -0.92 -15.18
C ILE A 38 -8.47 -2.06 -16.00
N ALA A 39 -8.50 -3.25 -15.43
CA ALA A 39 -9.08 -4.44 -16.07
C ALA A 39 -9.90 -5.22 -15.05
N GLY A 40 -10.77 -6.09 -15.51
CA GLY A 40 -11.52 -6.99 -14.65
C GLY A 40 -12.99 -7.11 -15.02
N GLU A 41 -13.78 -7.64 -14.09
CA GLU A 41 -15.20 -7.89 -14.29
C GLU A 41 -16.03 -7.12 -13.28
N ILE A 42 -16.97 -6.33 -13.78
CA ILE A 42 -17.88 -5.52 -12.94
C ILE A 42 -19.31 -5.69 -13.47
N THR A 43 -20.20 -6.16 -12.59
CA THR A 43 -21.64 -6.17 -12.84
C THR A 43 -22.31 -5.26 -11.83
N THR A 44 -22.86 -4.14 -12.30
CA THR A 44 -23.47 -3.11 -11.46
C THR A 44 -24.53 -2.32 -12.22
N SER A 45 -25.48 -1.77 -11.50
CA SER A 45 -26.43 -0.76 -12.00
C SER A 45 -25.87 0.67 -11.87
N ALA A 46 -24.76 0.86 -11.17
CA ALA A 46 -24.19 2.19 -10.90
C ALA A 46 -23.28 2.64 -12.05
N TYR A 47 -23.35 3.92 -12.37
CA TYR A 47 -22.37 4.57 -13.23
C TYR A 47 -21.30 5.29 -12.40
N VAL A 48 -20.03 5.05 -12.71
CA VAL A 48 -18.87 5.74 -12.14
C VAL A 48 -17.89 6.14 -13.24
N SER A 49 -17.26 7.31 -13.10
CA SER A 49 -16.21 7.76 -14.00
C SER A 49 -14.87 7.18 -13.56
N LEU A 50 -14.42 6.10 -14.17
CA LEU A 50 -13.14 5.46 -13.85
C LEU A 50 -11.95 6.45 -13.97
N PRO A 51 -11.82 7.28 -15.04
CA PRO A 51 -10.73 8.21 -15.14
C PRO A 51 -10.69 9.23 -13.98
N ASP A 52 -11.85 9.72 -13.52
CA ASP A 52 -11.91 10.69 -12.43
C ASP A 52 -11.50 10.04 -11.09
N ILE A 53 -11.95 8.81 -10.84
CA ILE A 53 -11.57 8.04 -9.66
C ILE A 53 -10.06 7.84 -9.63
N VAL A 54 -9.47 7.36 -10.73
CA VAL A 54 -8.02 7.16 -10.87
C VAL A 54 -7.25 8.45 -10.57
N ARG A 55 -7.61 9.55 -11.23
CA ARG A 55 -6.92 10.82 -11.08
C ARG A 55 -6.99 11.35 -9.66
N LYS A 56 -8.17 11.29 -9.04
CA LYS A 56 -8.38 11.70 -7.64
C LYS A 56 -7.57 10.85 -6.67
N THR A 57 -7.49 9.54 -6.89
CA THR A 57 -6.70 8.62 -6.05
C THR A 57 -5.21 8.94 -6.16
N ILE A 58 -4.68 9.10 -7.38
CA ILE A 58 -3.28 9.44 -7.63
C ILE A 58 -2.92 10.80 -7.00
N GLU A 59 -3.83 11.79 -7.10
CA GLU A 59 -3.68 13.10 -6.45
C GLU A 59 -3.60 12.97 -4.94
N GLY A 60 -4.51 12.21 -4.32
CA GLY A 60 -4.55 11.96 -2.88
C GLY A 60 -3.30 11.22 -2.36
N ILE A 61 -2.69 10.36 -3.18
CA ILE A 61 -1.41 9.72 -2.89
C ILE A 61 -0.28 10.76 -2.91
N GLY A 62 -0.32 11.74 -3.84
CA GLY A 62 0.64 12.83 -3.94
C GLY A 62 1.50 12.80 -5.20
N TYR A 63 1.11 12.08 -6.24
CA TYR A 63 1.71 12.18 -7.56
C TYR A 63 1.02 13.30 -8.34
N THR A 64 1.44 14.53 -8.07
CA THR A 64 0.83 15.77 -8.59
C THR A 64 1.73 16.57 -9.51
N ASP A 65 2.94 16.08 -9.79
CA ASP A 65 3.97 16.75 -10.58
C ASP A 65 4.49 15.80 -11.66
N ALA A 66 4.40 16.21 -12.92
CA ALA A 66 4.83 15.44 -14.09
C ALA A 66 6.34 15.10 -14.08
N THR A 67 7.16 15.87 -13.33
CA THR A 67 8.58 15.58 -13.17
C THR A 67 8.86 14.28 -12.42
N PHE A 68 7.85 13.70 -11.76
CA PHE A 68 7.96 12.38 -11.14
C PHE A 68 7.81 11.23 -12.15
N GLY A 69 7.60 11.53 -13.43
CA GLY A 69 7.37 10.55 -14.49
C GLY A 69 6.01 9.85 -14.42
N PHE A 70 5.18 10.27 -13.48
CA PHE A 70 3.82 9.78 -13.25
C PHE A 70 3.06 10.84 -12.43
N ASP A 71 1.90 11.27 -12.91
CA ASP A 71 1.06 12.24 -12.19
C ASP A 71 -0.42 12.10 -12.55
N ASN A 72 -1.28 12.67 -11.69
CA ASN A 72 -2.72 12.59 -11.80
C ASN A 72 -3.32 13.29 -13.04
N LYS A 73 -2.63 14.27 -13.63
CA LYS A 73 -3.16 15.08 -14.72
C LYS A 73 -2.81 14.52 -16.10
N THR A 74 -1.56 14.05 -16.26
CA THR A 74 -1.01 13.68 -17.56
C THR A 74 -0.94 12.19 -17.82
N CYS A 75 -1.08 11.33 -16.79
CA CYS A 75 -1.09 9.88 -17.00
C CYS A 75 -2.25 9.46 -17.92
N ALA A 76 -1.98 8.55 -18.84
CA ALA A 76 -3.01 7.87 -19.61
C ALA A 76 -3.81 6.94 -18.68
N VAL A 77 -5.13 6.88 -18.88
CA VAL A 77 -6.00 5.94 -18.17
C VAL A 77 -6.69 5.10 -19.22
N MET A 78 -6.43 3.81 -19.20
CA MET A 78 -7.07 2.81 -20.05
C MET A 78 -7.96 1.91 -19.20
N SER A 79 -9.09 1.47 -19.74
CA SER A 79 -9.96 0.52 -19.07
C SER A 79 -10.44 -0.55 -20.03
N THR A 80 -10.46 -1.80 -19.53
CA THR A 80 -11.07 -2.96 -20.17
C THR A 80 -11.83 -3.72 -19.09
N ILE A 81 -13.12 -3.42 -18.98
CA ILE A 81 -14.02 -3.97 -17.96
C ILE A 81 -15.13 -4.72 -18.68
N ASP A 82 -15.26 -5.99 -18.35
CA ASP A 82 -16.31 -6.87 -18.81
C ASP A 82 -17.37 -7.08 -17.72
N ALA A 83 -18.53 -7.62 -18.11
CA ALA A 83 -19.50 -8.13 -17.13
C ALA A 83 -19.01 -9.47 -16.57
N GLN A 84 -19.38 -9.78 -15.32
CA GLN A 84 -19.08 -11.09 -14.74
C GLN A 84 -19.67 -12.22 -15.62
N SER A 85 -18.89 -13.28 -15.84
CA SER A 85 -19.33 -14.46 -16.55
C SER A 85 -20.61 -15.04 -15.93
N VAL A 86 -21.58 -15.39 -16.80
CA VAL A 86 -22.81 -16.06 -16.37
C VAL A 86 -22.56 -17.41 -15.68
N ASP A 87 -21.48 -18.09 -16.03
CA ASP A 87 -21.12 -19.37 -15.43
C ASP A 87 -20.61 -19.18 -13.99
N ILE A 88 -19.85 -18.13 -13.72
CA ILE A 88 -19.40 -17.77 -12.37
C ILE A 88 -20.59 -17.27 -11.55
N ALA A 89 -21.47 -16.46 -12.13
CA ALA A 89 -22.64 -15.91 -11.45
C ALA A 89 -23.55 -16.99 -10.86
N GLN A 90 -23.70 -18.14 -11.53
CA GLN A 90 -24.53 -19.25 -11.02
C GLN A 90 -24.11 -19.73 -9.63
N GLY A 91 -22.81 -19.78 -9.34
CA GLY A 91 -22.31 -20.17 -8.04
C GLY A 91 -22.46 -19.08 -6.97
N VAL A 92 -22.25 -17.82 -7.38
CA VAL A 92 -22.28 -16.65 -6.48
C VAL A 92 -23.71 -16.24 -6.10
N ASP A 93 -24.65 -16.25 -7.05
CA ASP A 93 -26.03 -15.81 -6.86
C ASP A 93 -26.82 -16.73 -5.90
N THR A 94 -26.36 -17.96 -5.72
CA THR A 94 -26.91 -18.92 -4.73
C THR A 94 -26.26 -18.81 -3.34
N GLY A 95 -25.40 -17.81 -3.10
CA GLY A 95 -24.73 -17.58 -1.84
C GLY A 95 -23.37 -18.29 -1.68
N GLY A 96 -22.83 -18.84 -2.78
CA GLY A 96 -21.48 -19.37 -2.85
C GLY A 96 -20.42 -18.31 -3.16
N ALA A 97 -19.17 -18.74 -3.29
CA ALA A 97 -18.04 -17.91 -3.71
C ALA A 97 -17.70 -18.08 -5.19
N GLY A 98 -17.10 -17.07 -5.81
CA GLY A 98 -16.69 -17.11 -7.21
C GLY A 98 -15.49 -18.02 -7.49
N ASP A 99 -14.71 -18.36 -6.45
CA ASP A 99 -13.54 -19.22 -6.55
C ASP A 99 -13.30 -19.96 -5.22
N GLN A 100 -12.37 -20.91 -5.23
CA GLN A 100 -11.85 -21.51 -4.00
C GLN A 100 -11.06 -20.49 -3.18
N GLY A 101 -10.98 -20.67 -1.88
CA GLY A 101 -10.24 -19.77 -1.01
C GLY A 101 -9.73 -20.46 0.26
N MET A 102 -8.64 -19.91 0.80
CA MET A 102 -8.12 -20.27 2.11
C MET A 102 -7.76 -19.00 2.86
N MET A 103 -8.45 -18.76 3.99
CA MET A 103 -8.30 -17.56 4.80
C MET A 103 -7.59 -17.91 6.11
N PHE A 104 -6.60 -17.09 6.48
CA PHE A 104 -5.90 -17.19 7.76
C PHE A 104 -6.17 -15.95 8.58
N GLY A 105 -6.72 -16.13 9.79
CA GLY A 105 -6.78 -15.11 10.81
C GLY A 105 -5.65 -15.30 11.81
N TYR A 106 -5.05 -14.19 12.25
CA TYR A 106 -4.01 -14.17 13.28
C TYR A 106 -4.22 -12.95 14.19
N ALA A 107 -4.06 -13.14 15.48
CA ALA A 107 -4.09 -12.05 16.46
C ALA A 107 -3.07 -12.32 17.56
N THR A 108 -2.49 -11.26 18.11
CA THR A 108 -1.55 -11.29 19.22
C THR A 108 -1.78 -10.08 20.11
N ASP A 109 -1.45 -10.19 21.39
CA ASP A 109 -1.55 -9.10 22.36
C ASP A 109 -0.28 -8.22 22.45
N GLU A 110 0.55 -8.28 21.41
CA GLU A 110 1.80 -7.49 21.34
C GLU A 110 1.55 -5.99 21.16
N THR A 111 0.44 -5.64 20.55
CA THR A 111 0.04 -4.25 20.26
C THR A 111 -1.44 -4.05 20.58
N PRO A 112 -1.88 -2.81 20.87
CA PRO A 112 -3.30 -2.50 21.08
C PRO A 112 -4.20 -2.87 19.90
N GLU A 113 -3.63 -2.90 18.69
CA GLU A 113 -4.32 -3.27 17.46
C GLU A 113 -4.45 -4.80 17.29
N LEU A 114 -3.93 -5.59 18.22
CA LEU A 114 -3.86 -7.06 18.17
C LEU A 114 -3.05 -7.57 16.97
N MET A 115 -2.12 -6.78 16.50
CA MET A 115 -1.25 -7.05 15.35
C MET A 115 0.19 -7.37 15.80
N PRO A 116 0.95 -8.17 15.03
CA PRO A 116 2.36 -8.38 15.30
C PRO A 116 3.16 -7.08 15.29
N LEU A 117 4.01 -6.88 16.29
CA LEU A 117 4.78 -5.65 16.46
C LEU A 117 5.64 -5.27 15.24
N PRO A 118 6.35 -6.20 14.55
CA PRO A 118 7.17 -5.84 13.40
C PRO A 118 6.41 -5.15 12.27
N ILE A 119 5.27 -5.72 11.87
CA ILE A 119 4.46 -5.15 10.78
C ILE A 119 3.76 -3.87 11.23
N GLN A 120 3.29 -3.81 12.47
CA GLN A 120 2.66 -2.61 13.03
C GLN A 120 3.63 -1.43 13.04
N LEU A 121 4.87 -1.62 13.46
CA LEU A 121 5.92 -0.59 13.42
C LEU A 121 6.28 -0.21 11.97
N ALA A 122 6.36 -1.16 11.06
CA ALA A 122 6.64 -0.87 9.65
C ALA A 122 5.53 -0.03 9.01
N HIS A 123 4.26 -0.32 9.30
CA HIS A 123 3.11 0.50 8.88
C HIS A 123 3.17 1.90 9.49
N ALA A 124 3.45 2.01 10.79
CA ALA A 124 3.55 3.30 11.46
C ALA A 124 4.65 4.19 10.86
N LEU A 125 5.81 3.60 10.51
CA LEU A 125 6.91 4.31 9.85
C LEU A 125 6.51 4.84 8.46
N THR A 126 5.86 4.02 7.63
CA THR A 126 5.42 4.45 6.29
C THR A 126 4.28 5.47 6.36
N HIS A 127 3.37 5.32 7.31
CA HIS A 127 2.32 6.31 7.60
C HIS A 127 2.94 7.65 8.02
N ARG A 128 3.95 7.62 8.91
CA ARG A 128 4.66 8.83 9.36
C ARG A 128 5.36 9.54 8.21
N LEU A 129 6.04 8.80 7.30
CA LEU A 129 6.63 9.37 6.09
C LEU A 129 5.58 10.11 5.25
N SER A 130 4.42 9.49 5.04
CA SER A 130 3.32 10.09 4.27
C SER A 130 2.75 11.34 4.95
N ALA A 131 2.58 11.32 6.27
CA ALA A 131 2.10 12.46 7.04
C ALA A 131 3.04 13.66 6.92
N LEU A 132 4.34 13.47 7.20
CA LEU A 132 5.35 14.54 7.13
C LEU A 132 5.57 15.12 5.72
N ARG A 133 5.28 14.33 4.68
CA ARG A 133 5.26 14.82 3.31
C ARG A 133 4.02 15.67 3.03
N LYS A 134 2.84 15.18 3.46
CA LYS A 134 1.55 15.83 3.17
C LYS A 134 1.35 17.12 3.97
N ASP A 135 1.86 17.21 5.18
CA ASP A 135 1.79 18.42 6.03
C ASP A 135 2.90 19.45 5.71
N GLY A 136 3.84 19.09 4.83
CA GLY A 136 4.93 19.97 4.40
C GLY A 136 6.10 20.07 5.39
N THR A 137 6.12 19.30 6.47
CA THR A 137 7.25 19.27 7.42
C THR A 137 8.54 18.80 6.75
N LEU A 138 8.44 17.78 5.88
CA LEU A 138 9.55 17.29 5.06
C LEU A 138 9.17 17.38 3.56
N PRO A 139 9.17 18.58 2.96
CA PRO A 139 8.64 18.83 1.61
C PRO A 139 9.46 18.18 0.49
N TRP A 140 10.66 17.73 0.79
CA TRP A 140 11.54 17.01 -0.13
C TRP A 140 11.22 15.49 -0.22
N LEU A 141 10.34 14.96 0.64
CA LEU A 141 9.86 13.59 0.51
C LEU A 141 8.98 13.42 -0.73
N ARG A 142 9.11 12.27 -1.37
CA ARG A 142 8.28 11.83 -2.49
C ARG A 142 7.39 10.65 -2.04
N PRO A 143 6.35 10.29 -2.83
CA PRO A 143 5.36 9.31 -2.36
C PRO A 143 5.87 7.88 -2.16
N ASP A 144 6.91 7.44 -2.87
CA ASP A 144 7.42 6.07 -2.75
C ASP A 144 8.27 5.90 -1.48
N GLY A 145 7.94 4.90 -0.70
CA GLY A 145 8.66 4.60 0.54
C GLY A 145 8.45 3.16 1.00
N LYS A 146 9.45 2.64 1.70
CA LYS A 146 9.46 1.29 2.27
C LYS A 146 9.99 1.35 3.69
N ALA A 147 9.44 0.49 4.56
CA ALA A 147 9.98 0.27 5.89
C ALA A 147 10.04 -1.22 6.20
N GLN A 148 11.06 -1.61 6.94
CA GLN A 148 11.20 -2.94 7.51
C GLN A 148 11.71 -2.81 8.94
N VAL A 149 11.15 -3.61 9.85
CA VAL A 149 11.55 -3.64 11.24
C VAL A 149 11.85 -5.08 11.65
N SER A 150 13.03 -5.29 12.23
CA SER A 150 13.40 -6.56 12.86
C SER A 150 13.28 -6.41 14.37
N VAL A 151 12.52 -7.32 14.99
CA VAL A 151 12.24 -7.33 16.43
C VAL A 151 12.86 -8.57 17.06
N VAL A 152 13.47 -8.40 18.21
CA VAL A 152 13.99 -9.49 19.05
C VAL A 152 12.85 -10.00 19.92
N TYR A 153 12.65 -11.30 19.92
CA TYR A 153 11.67 -11.99 20.77
C TYR A 153 12.38 -12.86 21.81
N GLU A 154 11.83 -12.89 23.01
CA GLU A 154 12.21 -13.79 24.08
C GLU A 154 10.94 -14.38 24.70
N ASN A 155 10.87 -15.72 24.77
CA ASN A 155 9.67 -16.44 25.24
C ASN A 155 8.37 -15.97 24.55
N ASP A 156 8.41 -15.84 23.22
CA ASP A 156 7.31 -15.38 22.36
C ASP A 156 6.81 -13.95 22.68
N ARG A 157 7.63 -13.12 23.33
CA ARG A 157 7.33 -11.70 23.59
C ARG A 157 8.36 -10.80 22.92
N PRO A 158 7.94 -9.70 22.28
CA PRO A 158 8.85 -8.73 21.72
C PRO A 158 9.55 -7.97 22.84
N ILE A 159 10.88 -7.92 22.80
CA ILE A 159 11.69 -7.26 23.85
C ILE A 159 12.48 -6.05 23.35
N ALA A 160 12.84 -6.01 22.08
CA ALA A 160 13.58 -4.89 21.52
C ALA A 160 13.48 -4.85 19.99
N VAL A 161 13.63 -3.68 19.40
CA VAL A 161 13.92 -3.53 17.98
C VAL A 161 15.43 -3.70 17.78
N ASP A 162 15.82 -4.58 16.85
CA ASP A 162 17.22 -4.81 16.44
C ASP A 162 17.62 -3.92 15.27
N THR A 163 16.81 -3.93 14.20
CA THR A 163 17.15 -3.25 12.96
C THR A 163 15.94 -2.55 12.36
N VAL A 164 16.14 -1.34 11.86
CA VAL A 164 15.15 -0.56 11.12
C VAL A 164 15.72 -0.19 9.76
N VAL A 165 15.02 -0.55 8.70
CA VAL A 165 15.33 -0.11 7.34
C VAL A 165 14.23 0.84 6.88
N VAL A 166 14.61 2.03 6.42
CA VAL A 166 13.71 2.99 5.78
C VAL A 166 14.31 3.40 4.46
N SER A 167 13.59 3.16 3.37
CA SER A 167 13.93 3.70 2.05
C SER A 167 12.82 4.63 1.62
N THR A 168 13.17 5.87 1.29
CA THR A 168 12.21 6.88 0.88
C THR A 168 12.69 7.64 -0.35
N GLN A 169 11.80 7.78 -1.32
CA GLN A 169 12.03 8.63 -2.49
C GLN A 169 12.12 10.10 -2.06
N HIS A 170 13.02 10.85 -2.67
CA HIS A 170 13.29 12.22 -2.27
C HIS A 170 13.66 13.11 -3.45
N ASP A 171 13.56 14.42 -3.24
CA ASP A 171 14.09 15.43 -4.17
C ASP A 171 15.61 15.30 -4.29
N GLU A 172 16.14 15.47 -5.50
CA GLU A 172 17.57 15.31 -5.76
C GLU A 172 18.45 16.37 -5.06
N LYS A 173 17.85 17.52 -4.70
CA LYS A 173 18.57 18.64 -4.07
C LYS A 173 18.88 18.42 -2.59
N ILE A 174 18.23 17.44 -1.91
CA ILE A 174 18.49 17.16 -0.51
C ILE A 174 19.81 16.41 -0.32
N ALA A 175 20.67 16.92 0.55
CA ALA A 175 21.90 16.22 0.93
C ALA A 175 21.58 14.95 1.75
N ASN A 176 22.26 13.83 1.44
CA ASN A 176 22.03 12.55 2.12
C ASN A 176 22.20 12.61 3.63
N THR A 177 23.15 13.41 4.13
CA THR A 177 23.36 13.61 5.57
C THR A 177 22.15 14.24 6.24
N LYS A 178 21.61 15.31 5.64
CA LYS A 178 20.39 15.98 6.13
C LYS A 178 19.17 15.06 6.07
N LEU A 179 19.02 14.33 4.95
CA LEU A 179 17.96 13.34 4.79
C LEU A 179 18.00 12.30 5.91
N ARG A 180 19.17 11.66 6.13
CA ARG A 180 19.33 10.61 7.14
C ARG A 180 19.06 11.12 8.55
N GLN A 181 19.51 12.31 8.90
CA GLN A 181 19.25 12.92 10.21
C GLN A 181 17.77 13.20 10.43
N ALA A 182 17.08 13.75 9.42
CA ALA A 182 15.65 14.02 9.50
C ALA A 182 14.82 12.72 9.60
N ILE A 183 15.12 11.71 8.80
CA ILE A 183 14.42 10.42 8.87
C ILE A 183 14.68 9.72 10.21
N LEU A 184 15.90 9.77 10.74
CA LEU A 184 16.17 9.20 12.05
C LEU A 184 15.32 9.88 13.15
N ARG A 185 15.39 11.21 13.24
CA ARG A 185 14.72 11.99 14.30
C ARG A 185 13.21 12.02 14.14
N ASP A 186 12.72 12.41 12.94
CA ASP A 186 11.33 12.79 12.74
C ASP A 186 10.44 11.58 12.34
N VAL A 187 11.05 10.50 11.87
CA VAL A 187 10.34 9.28 11.47
C VAL A 187 10.63 8.14 12.43
N ILE A 188 11.89 7.70 12.56
CA ILE A 188 12.21 6.47 13.29
C ILE A 188 12.05 6.68 14.80
N GLU A 189 12.74 7.68 15.36
CA GLU A 189 12.69 7.95 16.80
C GLU A 189 11.31 8.46 17.27
N ALA A 190 10.58 9.15 16.40
CA ALA A 190 9.24 9.61 16.69
C ALA A 190 8.17 8.50 16.64
N THR A 191 8.47 7.36 16.00
CA THR A 191 7.50 6.28 15.77
C THR A 191 7.73 5.08 16.67
N ILE A 192 8.99 4.68 16.88
CA ILE A 192 9.30 3.50 17.68
C ILE A 192 9.14 3.84 19.16
N PRO A 193 8.33 3.09 19.94
CA PRO A 193 8.18 3.30 21.37
C PRO A 193 9.51 3.17 22.11
N GLU A 194 9.68 3.97 23.18
CA GLU A 194 10.95 4.06 23.92
C GLU A 194 11.36 2.71 24.55
N GLU A 195 10.39 1.94 25.01
CA GLU A 195 10.60 0.62 25.60
C GLU A 195 11.25 -0.38 24.65
N PHE A 196 11.05 -0.24 23.33
CA PHE A 196 11.67 -1.11 22.32
C PHE A 196 12.98 -0.54 21.75
N ARG A 197 13.38 0.68 22.15
CA ARG A 197 14.63 1.29 21.69
C ARG A 197 15.81 0.77 22.51
N SER A 198 16.65 -0.01 21.89
CA SER A 198 17.94 -0.36 22.48
C SER A 198 19.04 0.59 21.98
N LYS A 199 20.13 0.78 22.76
CA LYS A 199 21.31 1.55 22.31
C LYS A 199 22.04 0.90 21.12
N LYS A 200 21.63 -0.31 20.71
CA LYS A 200 22.27 -1.11 19.67
C LYS A 200 21.44 -1.20 18.38
N VAL A 201 20.31 -0.48 18.29
CA VAL A 201 19.46 -0.50 17.09
C VAL A 201 20.26 -0.07 15.87
N LYS A 202 20.25 -0.89 14.83
CA LYS A 202 20.85 -0.57 13.53
C LYS A 202 19.85 0.16 12.66
N HIS A 203 20.25 1.31 12.14
CA HIS A 203 19.40 2.10 11.24
C HIS A 203 19.98 2.12 9.83
N HIS A 204 19.22 1.62 8.85
CA HIS A 204 19.56 1.66 7.44
C HIS A 204 18.61 2.63 6.72
N ILE A 205 19.06 3.86 6.51
CA ILE A 205 18.28 4.91 5.86
C ILE A 205 18.84 5.13 4.46
N ASN A 206 18.03 4.87 3.43
CA ASN A 206 18.45 4.87 2.04
C ASN A 206 19.83 4.20 1.90
N PRO A 207 19.96 2.89 2.18
CA PRO A 207 21.27 2.22 2.25
C PRO A 207 22.03 2.24 0.92
N THR A 208 21.31 2.29 -0.20
CA THR A 208 21.89 2.43 -1.55
C THR A 208 22.26 3.87 -1.90
N GLY A 209 21.97 4.83 -1.04
CA GLY A 209 22.28 6.26 -1.19
C GLY A 209 21.15 7.05 -1.82
N ARG A 210 21.18 7.24 -3.14
CA ARG A 210 20.23 8.07 -3.88
C ARG A 210 18.95 7.28 -4.23
N PHE A 211 17.77 7.88 -3.92
CA PHE A 211 16.46 7.33 -4.31
C PHE A 211 15.57 8.47 -4.84
N VAL A 212 15.87 8.96 -6.03
CA VAL A 212 15.14 10.07 -6.69
C VAL A 212 14.13 9.52 -7.70
N ILE A 213 14.50 8.52 -8.48
CA ILE A 213 13.57 7.82 -9.38
C ILE A 213 12.88 6.72 -8.58
N GLY A 214 11.56 6.77 -8.53
CA GLY A 214 10.72 5.83 -7.80
C GLY A 214 9.28 5.86 -8.29
N GLY A 215 8.38 5.17 -7.57
CA GLY A 215 7.01 5.03 -7.99
C GLY A 215 6.88 4.32 -9.34
N PRO A 216 5.81 4.58 -10.12
CA PRO A 216 5.58 3.93 -11.42
C PRO A 216 6.65 4.20 -12.48
N GLN A 217 7.45 5.27 -12.31
CA GLN A 217 8.61 5.52 -13.18
C GLN A 217 9.76 4.56 -12.91
N GLY A 218 9.92 4.14 -11.65
CA GLY A 218 11.01 3.23 -11.26
C GLY A 218 10.67 1.76 -11.46
N ASP A 219 9.41 1.39 -11.28
CA ASP A 219 8.95 0.01 -11.33
C ASP A 219 7.44 -0.04 -11.61
N ALA A 220 6.97 -1.04 -12.34
CA ALA A 220 5.54 -1.25 -12.56
C ALA A 220 4.86 -1.77 -11.29
N GLY A 221 3.62 -1.34 -11.04
CA GLY A 221 2.78 -1.81 -9.95
C GLY A 221 1.56 -2.57 -10.43
N LEU A 222 1.15 -3.57 -9.66
CA LEU A 222 -0.07 -4.35 -9.89
C LEU A 222 -0.85 -4.53 -8.59
N THR A 223 -2.17 -4.58 -8.71
CA THR A 223 -3.07 -4.96 -7.61
C THR A 223 -2.70 -6.34 -7.06
N GLY A 224 -2.75 -6.48 -5.75
CA GLY A 224 -2.58 -7.78 -5.09
C GLY A 224 -1.14 -8.30 -5.00
N ARG A 225 -0.13 -7.44 -5.14
CA ARG A 225 1.29 -7.83 -5.01
C ARG A 225 1.94 -7.46 -3.68
N LYS A 226 1.17 -6.99 -2.70
CA LYS A 226 1.67 -6.65 -1.34
C LYS A 226 0.89 -7.39 -0.25
N ILE A 227 0.48 -8.62 -0.55
CA ILE A 227 -0.43 -9.41 0.29
C ILE A 227 0.10 -9.69 1.71
N ILE A 228 1.40 -9.82 1.90
CA ILE A 228 1.99 -10.03 3.23
C ILE A 228 2.06 -8.71 4.01
N VAL A 229 2.26 -7.58 3.32
CA VAL A 229 2.14 -6.22 3.92
C VAL A 229 0.70 -5.95 4.35
N ASP A 230 -0.27 -6.40 3.57
CA ASP A 230 -1.70 -6.18 3.82
C ASP A 230 -2.27 -7.06 4.95
N THR A 231 -1.51 -8.06 5.39
CA THR A 231 -1.91 -9.00 6.43
C THR A 231 -1.01 -8.90 7.67
N TYR A 232 -0.29 -9.95 8.03
CA TYR A 232 0.38 -10.06 9.33
C TYR A 232 1.91 -9.98 9.27
N GLY A 233 2.49 -9.50 8.14
CA GLY A 233 3.94 -9.37 7.99
C GLY A 233 4.71 -10.69 8.01
N GLY A 234 4.03 -11.80 7.74
CA GLY A 234 4.62 -13.15 7.76
C GLY A 234 4.52 -13.89 9.11
N MET A 235 3.97 -13.28 10.16
CA MET A 235 3.70 -13.98 11.43
C MET A 235 2.53 -14.96 11.29
N GLY A 236 1.48 -14.60 10.58
CA GLY A 236 0.41 -15.50 10.15
C GLY A 236 0.71 -16.12 8.80
N ARG A 237 0.18 -17.30 8.53
CA ARG A 237 0.20 -17.91 7.19
C ARG A 237 -0.69 -17.11 6.24
N HIS A 238 -0.54 -17.33 4.94
CA HIS A 238 -1.32 -16.66 3.90
C HIS A 238 -1.80 -17.66 2.84
N GLY A 239 -3.05 -17.52 2.41
CA GLY A 239 -3.66 -18.39 1.40
C GLY A 239 -3.33 -18.01 -0.05
N GLY A 240 -2.74 -16.82 -0.29
CA GLY A 240 -2.32 -16.34 -1.62
C GLY A 240 -3.27 -15.33 -2.25
N GLY A 241 -4.51 -15.21 -1.79
CA GLY A 241 -5.49 -14.26 -2.33
C GLY A 241 -5.20 -12.80 -1.95
N ALA A 242 -5.70 -11.88 -2.76
CA ALA A 242 -5.65 -10.44 -2.50
C ALA A 242 -7.06 -9.89 -2.38
N PHE A 243 -7.25 -8.88 -1.51
CA PHE A 243 -8.57 -8.32 -1.21
C PHE A 243 -8.86 -7.04 -2.01
N SER A 244 -7.82 -6.27 -2.38
CA SER A 244 -7.99 -4.98 -3.05
C SER A 244 -8.81 -5.10 -4.33
N GLY A 245 -9.80 -4.22 -4.49
CA GLY A 245 -10.64 -4.11 -5.67
C GLY A 245 -11.71 -5.20 -5.82
N LYS A 246 -11.96 -6.03 -4.80
CA LYS A 246 -12.87 -7.18 -4.88
C LYS A 246 -14.01 -7.09 -3.88
N ASP A 247 -15.24 -7.35 -4.35
CA ASP A 247 -16.40 -7.45 -3.49
C ASP A 247 -16.33 -8.70 -2.57
N PRO A 248 -17.15 -8.78 -1.49
CA PRO A 248 -17.06 -9.86 -0.51
C PRO A 248 -17.39 -11.27 -1.02
N SER A 249 -17.88 -11.41 -2.24
CA SER A 249 -18.19 -12.72 -2.85
C SER A 249 -17.04 -13.32 -3.67
N LYS A 250 -15.93 -12.58 -3.78
CA LYS A 250 -14.75 -12.98 -4.58
C LYS A 250 -13.73 -13.74 -3.76
#